data_f559a83447b27b42d33d497a580a28dc
#
_entry.id   f559a83447b27b42d33d497a580a28dc
#
_cell.length_a   1.000
_cell.length_b   1.000
_cell.length_c   1.000
_cell.angle_alpha   90.00
_cell.angle_beta   90.00
_cell.angle_gamma   90.00
#
_symmetry.space_group_name_H-M   'P 1'
#
loop_
_entity.id
_entity.type
_entity.pdbx_description
1 polymer ?
#
loop_
_entity_poly.entity_id
_entity_poly.type
_entity_poly.pdbx_seq_one_letter_code
_entity_poly.pdbx_strand_id
1 'polypeptide(L)'
;PYAEDRLSPEQKECFWGVQANLWAEWIPSMKRIEYLILPRMVALSEIAWVQPEAKPDLKEFYRQLVPHFKRMDILGLNYRVPDLEGFYKVNAFLDEASVDLTCPLPGIEVRYTTDGSMPTKQSTLYEGNLKVTETTDFTFRTFRPDGTPSDVARTRYVKAPYAEATAAPASLNSGLKAVWHKFRGNLCAD
;
A
#
# COMPACT_ATOMS: atom_id res chain seq x y z
N PRO A 1 -8.08 -4.33 -14.49
CA PRO A 1 -9.30 -4.05 -15.20
C PRO A 1 -9.17 -4.69 -16.57
N TYR A 2 -10.01 -5.68 -16.84
CA TYR A 2 -10.18 -6.14 -18.20
C TYR A 2 -10.80 -4.96 -18.95
N ALA A 3 -10.18 -4.52 -20.03
CA ALA A 3 -10.77 -3.54 -20.92
C ALA A 3 -11.94 -4.25 -21.61
N GLU A 4 -13.13 -4.14 -21.03
CA GLU A 4 -14.38 -4.70 -21.59
C GLU A 4 -14.61 -4.21 -23.02
N ASP A 5 -14.08 -3.04 -23.34
CA ASP A 5 -14.05 -2.39 -24.65
C ASP A 5 -13.27 -3.20 -25.70
N ARG A 6 -12.42 -4.14 -25.30
CA ARG A 6 -11.60 -4.98 -26.18
C ARG A 6 -12.23 -6.35 -26.48
N LEU A 7 -13.35 -6.67 -25.83
CA LEU A 7 -14.02 -7.94 -26.00
C LEU A 7 -15.20 -7.82 -26.97
N SER A 8 -15.32 -8.76 -27.90
CA SER A 8 -16.54 -8.87 -28.73
C SER A 8 -17.74 -9.29 -27.88
N PRO A 9 -18.98 -9.07 -28.34
CA PRO A 9 -20.18 -9.55 -27.64
C PRO A 9 -20.12 -11.04 -27.32
N GLU A 10 -19.69 -11.87 -28.26
CA GLU A 10 -19.58 -13.31 -28.09
C GLU A 10 -18.49 -13.68 -27.05
N GLN A 11 -17.39 -12.92 -26.97
CA GLN A 11 -16.36 -13.12 -25.96
C GLN A 11 -16.86 -12.72 -24.56
N LYS A 12 -17.73 -11.71 -24.47
CA LYS A 12 -18.36 -11.31 -23.20
C LYS A 12 -19.29 -12.38 -22.66
N GLU A 13 -20.01 -13.11 -23.50
CA GLU A 13 -20.84 -14.23 -23.10
C GLU A 13 -20.06 -15.41 -22.51
N CYS A 14 -18.77 -15.55 -22.88
CA CYS A 14 -17.87 -16.56 -22.32
C CYS A 14 -17.30 -16.16 -20.94
N PHE A 15 -17.57 -14.95 -20.46
CA PHE A 15 -17.06 -14.46 -19.18
C PHE A 15 -18.01 -14.85 -18.03
N TRP A 16 -17.67 -15.91 -17.32
CA TRP A 16 -18.53 -16.49 -16.30
C TRP A 16 -18.36 -15.91 -14.91
N GLY A 17 -17.30 -15.14 -14.68
CA GLY A 17 -17.05 -14.52 -13.40
C GLY A 17 -15.59 -14.13 -13.17
N VAL A 18 -15.29 -13.81 -11.94
CA VAL A 18 -13.93 -13.41 -11.49
C VAL A 18 -13.39 -14.42 -10.49
N GLN A 19 -12.09 -14.58 -10.46
CA GLN A 19 -11.39 -15.48 -9.55
C GLN A 19 -10.20 -14.78 -8.91
N ALA A 20 -9.99 -15.07 -7.64
CA ALA A 20 -8.74 -14.74 -6.95
C ALA A 20 -8.16 -16.00 -6.31
N ASN A 21 -6.86 -16.18 -6.37
CA ASN A 21 -6.17 -17.32 -5.82
C ASN A 21 -5.39 -16.93 -4.58
N LEU A 22 -5.42 -17.79 -3.56
CA LEU A 22 -4.56 -17.72 -2.39
C LEU A 22 -3.70 -18.99 -2.38
N TRP A 23 -2.40 -18.80 -2.59
CA TRP A 23 -1.42 -19.89 -2.55
C TRP A 23 -0.98 -20.12 -1.10
N ALA A 24 -1.23 -21.33 -0.60
CA ALA A 24 -1.19 -21.61 0.83
C ALA A 24 0.12 -22.24 1.33
N GLU A 25 1.14 -22.42 0.49
CA GLU A 25 2.40 -23.12 0.80
C GLU A 25 3.12 -22.55 2.02
N TRP A 26 2.97 -21.25 2.29
CA TRP A 26 3.63 -20.54 3.39
C TRP A 26 2.64 -19.93 4.39
N ILE A 27 1.43 -20.49 4.48
CA ILE A 27 0.38 -19.98 5.36
C ILE A 27 0.21 -20.92 6.57
N PRO A 28 0.73 -20.57 7.75
CA PRO A 28 0.79 -21.47 8.89
C PRO A 28 -0.52 -21.59 9.68
N SER A 29 -1.53 -20.74 9.44
CA SER A 29 -2.75 -20.71 10.25
C SER A 29 -3.95 -20.08 9.55
N MET A 30 -5.16 -20.42 10.03
CA MET A 30 -6.41 -19.79 9.58
C MET A 30 -6.41 -18.27 9.80
N LYS A 31 -5.88 -17.78 10.92
CA LYS A 31 -5.74 -16.34 11.18
C LYS A 31 -4.88 -15.64 10.11
N ARG A 32 -3.86 -16.33 9.58
CA ARG A 32 -3.05 -15.78 8.49
C ARG A 32 -3.81 -15.78 7.17
N ILE A 33 -4.65 -16.78 6.91
CA ILE A 33 -5.56 -16.81 5.76
C ILE A 33 -6.51 -15.60 5.81
N GLU A 34 -7.23 -15.44 6.92
CA GLU A 34 -8.14 -14.31 7.13
C GLU A 34 -7.46 -12.97 6.88
N TYR A 35 -6.26 -12.79 7.41
CA TYR A 35 -5.46 -11.58 7.22
C TYR A 35 -5.09 -11.32 5.76
N LEU A 36 -4.82 -12.35 4.98
CA LEU A 36 -4.44 -12.24 3.58
C LEU A 36 -5.62 -11.98 2.66
N ILE A 37 -6.79 -12.58 2.97
CA ILE A 37 -7.98 -12.46 2.13
C ILE A 37 -8.88 -11.28 2.50
N LEU A 38 -8.92 -10.88 3.77
CA LEU A 38 -9.76 -9.79 4.24
C LEU A 38 -8.96 -8.49 4.39
N PRO A 39 -9.45 -7.36 3.87
CA PRO A 39 -10.76 -7.13 3.23
C PRO A 39 -10.75 -7.34 1.70
N ARG A 40 -9.70 -7.89 1.11
CA ARG A 40 -9.57 -8.03 -0.36
C ARG A 40 -10.73 -8.78 -1.01
N MET A 41 -11.31 -9.77 -0.31
CA MET A 41 -12.51 -10.47 -0.79
C MET A 41 -13.71 -9.54 -0.91
N VAL A 42 -13.83 -8.52 -0.08
CA VAL A 42 -14.92 -7.53 -0.20
C VAL A 42 -14.76 -6.75 -1.50
N ALA A 43 -13.52 -6.36 -1.84
CA ALA A 43 -13.23 -5.69 -3.12
C ALA A 43 -13.52 -6.61 -4.33
N LEU A 44 -13.18 -7.90 -4.21
CA LEU A 44 -13.51 -8.87 -5.27
C LEU A 44 -15.02 -9.03 -5.45
N SER A 45 -15.78 -9.07 -4.35
CA SER A 45 -17.24 -9.12 -4.39
C SER A 45 -17.82 -7.88 -5.05
N GLU A 46 -17.29 -6.69 -4.76
CA GLU A 46 -17.70 -5.44 -5.41
C GLU A 46 -17.48 -5.50 -6.92
N ILE A 47 -16.34 -6.03 -7.36
CA ILE A 47 -16.05 -6.22 -8.78
C ILE A 47 -17.01 -7.22 -9.43
N ALA A 48 -17.37 -8.29 -8.71
CA ALA A 48 -18.19 -9.37 -9.26
C ALA A 48 -19.69 -9.03 -9.35
N TRP A 49 -20.21 -8.25 -8.40
CA TRP A 49 -21.66 -8.03 -8.26
C TRP A 49 -22.14 -6.66 -8.72
N VAL A 50 -21.25 -5.67 -8.77
CA VAL A 50 -21.62 -4.30 -9.15
C VAL A 50 -21.34 -4.07 -10.62
N GLN A 51 -22.34 -3.54 -11.33
CA GLN A 51 -22.18 -3.18 -12.74
C GLN A 51 -21.05 -2.16 -12.92
N PRO A 52 -20.30 -2.21 -14.03
CA PRO A 52 -19.14 -1.35 -14.26
C PRO A 52 -19.42 0.14 -14.05
N GLU A 53 -20.59 0.60 -14.50
CA GLU A 53 -21.01 2.01 -14.45
C GLU A 53 -21.40 2.47 -13.04
N ALA A 54 -21.74 1.52 -12.17
CA ALA A 54 -22.17 1.77 -10.79
C ALA A 54 -21.04 1.54 -9.76
N LYS A 55 -19.84 1.15 -10.21
CA LYS A 55 -18.71 0.91 -9.30
C LYS A 55 -18.30 2.18 -8.61
N PRO A 56 -18.16 2.16 -7.27
CA PRO A 56 -17.71 3.30 -6.51
C PRO A 56 -16.25 3.65 -6.87
N ASP A 57 -15.88 4.91 -6.68
CA ASP A 57 -14.48 5.27 -6.63
C ASP A 57 -13.81 4.68 -5.37
N LEU A 58 -12.48 4.75 -5.29
CA LEU A 58 -11.72 4.16 -4.17
C LEU A 58 -12.11 4.75 -2.81
N LYS A 59 -12.41 6.05 -2.75
CA LYS A 59 -12.79 6.74 -1.52
C LYS A 59 -14.15 6.28 -1.03
N GLU A 60 -15.10 6.18 -1.94
CA GLU A 60 -16.44 5.69 -1.63
C GLU A 60 -16.40 4.19 -1.25
N PHE A 61 -15.59 3.38 -1.93
CA PHE A 61 -15.37 1.99 -1.55
C PHE A 61 -14.86 1.87 -0.10
N TYR A 62 -13.86 2.65 0.30
CA TYR A 62 -13.37 2.65 1.68
C TYR A 62 -14.46 3.08 2.67
N ARG A 63 -15.30 4.05 2.32
CA ARG A 63 -16.43 4.45 3.15
C ARG A 63 -17.43 3.31 3.36
N GLN A 64 -17.74 2.58 2.30
CA GLN A 64 -18.62 1.42 2.35
C GLN A 64 -18.00 0.23 3.10
N LEU A 65 -16.68 0.13 3.12
CA LEU A 65 -15.96 -0.93 3.82
C LEU A 65 -16.03 -0.81 5.36
N VAL A 66 -16.20 0.40 5.89
CA VAL A 66 -16.23 0.66 7.35
C VAL A 66 -17.23 -0.24 8.11
N PRO A 67 -18.51 -0.36 7.71
CA PRO A 67 -19.44 -1.27 8.39
C PRO A 67 -19.05 -2.75 8.26
N HIS A 68 -18.31 -3.14 7.23
CA HIS A 68 -17.79 -4.51 7.11
C HIS A 68 -16.72 -4.81 8.16
N PHE A 69 -15.84 -3.85 8.47
CA PHE A 69 -14.86 -4.01 9.55
C PHE A 69 -15.54 -4.25 10.90
N LYS A 70 -16.59 -3.48 11.22
CA LYS A 70 -17.39 -3.71 12.44
C LYS A 70 -17.99 -5.11 12.50
N ARG A 71 -18.48 -5.63 11.36
CA ARG A 71 -18.99 -7.01 11.28
C ARG A 71 -17.89 -8.03 11.47
N MET A 72 -16.70 -7.78 10.86
CA MET A 72 -15.52 -8.65 11.03
C MET A 72 -15.04 -8.67 12.47
N ASP A 73 -15.08 -7.53 13.19
CA ASP A 73 -14.77 -7.46 14.61
C ASP A 73 -15.73 -8.30 15.46
N ILE A 74 -17.05 -8.19 15.21
CA ILE A 74 -18.07 -9.00 15.88
C ILE A 74 -17.86 -10.50 15.63
N LEU A 75 -17.45 -10.87 14.42
CA LEU A 75 -17.18 -12.26 14.03
C LEU A 75 -15.80 -12.75 14.51
N GLY A 76 -14.97 -11.90 15.11
CA GLY A 76 -13.63 -12.24 15.56
C GLY A 76 -12.64 -12.55 14.43
N LEU A 77 -12.88 -12.01 13.22
CA LEU A 77 -12.05 -12.27 12.05
C LEU A 77 -10.77 -11.44 12.09
N ASN A 78 -9.67 -12.05 11.67
CA ASN A 78 -8.35 -11.40 11.64
C ASN A 78 -8.11 -10.71 10.30
N TYR A 79 -8.82 -9.63 10.01
CA TYR A 79 -8.64 -8.86 8.78
C TYR A 79 -7.41 -7.95 8.82
N ARG A 80 -6.89 -7.59 7.65
CA ARG A 80 -5.81 -6.61 7.49
C ARG A 80 -6.38 -5.20 7.46
N VAL A 81 -5.80 -4.30 8.24
CA VAL A 81 -6.01 -2.86 8.07
C VAL A 81 -5.27 -2.44 6.78
N PRO A 82 -5.87 -1.65 5.89
CA PRO A 82 -5.19 -1.10 4.73
C PRO A 82 -3.89 -0.40 5.09
N ASP A 83 -2.94 -0.44 4.16
CA ASP A 83 -1.63 0.17 4.39
C ASP A 83 -1.74 1.69 4.51
N LEU A 84 -0.80 2.27 5.26
CA LEU A 84 -0.64 3.71 5.31
C LEU A 84 -0.18 4.24 3.96
N GLU A 85 -0.70 5.38 3.56
CA GLU A 85 -0.35 6.08 2.33
C GLU A 85 0.43 7.38 2.65
N GLY A 86 1.08 7.96 1.65
CA GLY A 86 1.72 9.28 1.76
C GLY A 86 3.22 9.25 2.04
N PHE A 87 3.90 8.10 1.97
CA PHE A 87 5.34 8.03 2.19
C PHE A 87 6.08 7.10 1.24
N TYR A 88 7.38 7.32 1.11
CA TYR A 88 8.31 6.39 0.46
C TYR A 88 9.19 5.72 1.51
N LYS A 89 9.84 4.61 1.14
CA LYS A 89 10.78 3.91 2.05
C LYS A 89 11.95 4.79 2.46
N VAL A 90 12.41 5.66 1.55
CA VAL A 90 13.47 6.64 1.80
C VAL A 90 13.04 7.98 1.21
N ASN A 91 13.12 9.03 2.02
CA ASN A 91 12.79 10.40 1.66
C ASN A 91 14.01 11.27 1.94
N ALA A 92 14.51 11.99 0.95
CA ALA A 92 15.60 12.94 1.14
C ALA A 92 15.07 14.36 1.29
N PHE A 93 15.66 15.15 2.18
CA PHE A 93 15.30 16.55 2.40
C PHE A 93 16.55 17.38 2.74
N LEU A 94 16.42 18.71 2.65
CA LEU A 94 17.50 19.66 2.91
C LEU A 94 17.45 20.19 4.34
N ASP A 95 16.43 20.95 4.64
CA ASP A 95 16.30 21.67 5.91
C ASP A 95 15.24 21.03 6.82
N GLU A 96 14.03 20.89 6.31
CA GLU A 96 12.93 20.24 7.01
C GLU A 96 12.07 19.42 6.03
N ALA A 97 11.44 18.38 6.54
CA ALA A 97 10.43 17.59 5.85
C ALA A 97 9.20 17.42 6.74
N SER A 98 8.06 17.19 6.11
CA SER A 98 6.85 16.76 6.80
C SER A 98 6.60 15.29 6.53
N VAL A 99 6.22 14.55 7.58
CA VAL A 99 5.74 13.18 7.49
C VAL A 99 4.23 13.24 7.47
N ASP A 100 3.65 13.13 6.28
CA ASP A 100 2.21 13.19 6.07
C ASP A 100 1.68 11.82 5.70
N LEU A 101 1.22 11.07 6.70
CA LEU A 101 0.65 9.75 6.52
C LEU A 101 -0.86 9.81 6.61
N THR A 102 -1.51 9.04 5.77
CA THR A 102 -2.95 8.83 5.86
C THR A 102 -3.28 7.35 6.00
N CYS A 103 -4.23 7.06 6.90
CA CYS A 103 -4.88 5.76 6.94
C CYS A 103 -6.20 5.90 6.17
N PRO A 104 -6.45 5.10 5.14
CA PRO A 104 -7.70 5.21 4.37
C PRO A 104 -8.94 4.85 5.19
N LEU A 105 -8.78 4.24 6.36
CA LEU A 105 -9.87 3.91 7.27
C LEU A 105 -10.00 4.93 8.40
N PRO A 106 -11.19 5.49 8.63
CA PRO A 106 -11.42 6.38 9.76
C PRO A 106 -11.39 5.62 11.09
N GLY A 107 -10.94 6.31 12.16
CA GLY A 107 -10.93 5.78 13.51
C GLY A 107 -9.83 4.76 13.82
N ILE A 108 -8.85 4.59 12.94
CA ILE A 108 -7.66 3.78 13.16
C ILE A 108 -6.58 4.64 13.80
N GLU A 109 -6.05 4.21 14.94
CA GLU A 109 -4.90 4.86 15.56
C GLU A 109 -3.61 4.49 14.83
N VAL A 110 -2.79 5.49 14.52
CA VAL A 110 -1.43 5.31 14.00
C VAL A 110 -0.45 5.69 15.09
N ARG A 111 0.46 4.79 15.45
CA ARG A 111 1.50 5.04 16.45
C ARG A 111 2.87 4.81 15.84
N TYR A 112 3.87 5.47 16.39
CA TYR A 112 5.22 5.39 15.86
C TYR A 112 6.31 5.38 16.93
N THR A 113 7.49 4.95 16.51
CA THR A 113 8.76 5.03 17.23
C THR A 113 9.85 5.51 16.31
N THR A 114 10.92 6.08 16.89
CA THR A 114 12.11 6.56 16.16
C THR A 114 13.40 5.88 16.60
N ASP A 115 13.30 4.96 17.54
CA ASP A 115 14.41 4.21 18.13
C ASP A 115 14.56 2.78 17.56
N GLY A 116 13.78 2.45 16.52
CA GLY A 116 13.76 1.13 15.91
C GLY A 116 12.91 0.10 16.66
N SER A 117 12.37 0.43 17.83
CA SER A 117 11.46 -0.43 18.57
C SER A 117 10.14 -0.63 17.82
N MET A 118 9.43 -1.72 18.16
CA MET A 118 8.09 -1.97 17.60
C MET A 118 7.07 -1.08 18.29
N PRO A 119 6.28 -0.28 17.53
CA PRO A 119 5.22 0.51 18.12
C PRO A 119 4.18 -0.37 18.84
N THR A 120 3.83 0.07 20.05
CA THR A 120 2.79 -0.51 20.92
C THR A 120 1.68 0.52 21.12
N LYS A 121 0.60 0.14 21.80
CA LYS A 121 -0.46 1.08 22.19
C LYS A 121 0.01 2.23 23.08
N GLN A 122 1.15 2.09 23.75
CA GLN A 122 1.76 3.13 24.61
C GLN A 122 2.74 4.01 23.85
N SER A 123 3.11 3.66 22.61
CA SER A 123 3.99 4.48 21.76
C SER A 123 3.31 5.79 21.36
N THR A 124 4.11 6.74 20.90
CA THR A 124 3.61 8.07 20.50
C THR A 124 2.53 7.97 19.43
N LEU A 125 1.44 8.67 19.66
CA LEU A 125 0.34 8.79 18.70
C LEU A 125 0.78 9.71 17.55
N TYR A 126 0.49 9.31 16.33
CA TYR A 126 0.69 10.14 15.15
C TYR A 126 -0.58 10.96 14.91
N GLU A 127 -0.49 12.27 15.04
CA GLU A 127 -1.59 13.22 14.90
C GLU A 127 -1.55 14.00 13.56
N GLY A 128 -0.66 13.60 12.64
CA GLY A 128 -0.42 14.30 11.39
C GLY A 128 0.72 15.31 11.45
N ASN A 129 1.19 15.76 10.28
CA ASN A 129 2.17 16.85 10.12
C ASN A 129 3.40 16.77 11.04
N LEU A 130 4.01 15.59 11.15
CA LEU A 130 5.21 15.42 11.96
C LEU A 130 6.41 16.04 11.23
N LYS A 131 6.99 17.09 11.80
CA LYS A 131 8.16 17.76 11.25
C LYS A 131 9.45 16.99 11.56
N VAL A 132 10.31 16.89 10.57
CA VAL A 132 11.62 16.22 10.64
C VAL A 132 12.70 17.20 10.19
N THR A 133 13.68 17.46 11.05
CA THR A 133 14.80 18.37 10.77
C THR A 133 16.16 17.67 10.75
N GLU A 134 16.20 16.42 11.21
CA GLU A 134 17.39 15.56 11.23
C GLU A 134 17.07 14.19 10.63
N THR A 135 18.12 13.48 10.18
CA THR A 135 17.98 12.11 9.67
C THR A 135 17.32 11.23 10.72
N THR A 136 16.15 10.67 10.38
CA THR A 136 15.32 9.93 11.32
C THR A 136 14.73 8.68 10.65
N ASP A 137 14.79 7.56 11.34
CA ASP A 137 14.13 6.32 10.97
C ASP A 137 12.81 6.21 11.74
N PHE A 138 11.72 6.09 11.02
CA PHE A 138 10.39 5.91 11.61
C PHE A 138 9.90 4.49 11.43
N THR A 139 9.32 3.96 12.48
CA THR A 139 8.54 2.73 12.46
C THR A 139 7.11 3.07 12.84
N PHE A 140 6.16 2.89 11.91
CA PHE A 140 4.73 3.15 12.13
C PHE A 140 3.96 1.85 12.24
N ARG A 141 2.89 1.87 13.01
CA ARG A 141 1.97 0.76 13.14
C ARG A 141 0.56 1.28 13.41
N THR A 142 -0.42 0.71 12.71
CA THR A 142 -1.82 0.99 12.97
C THR A 142 -2.39 0.00 13.98
N PHE A 143 -3.40 0.44 14.73
CA PHE A 143 -4.07 -0.38 15.72
C PHE A 143 -5.58 -0.32 15.49
N ARG A 144 -6.22 -1.49 15.48
CA ARG A 144 -7.66 -1.59 15.45
C ARG A 144 -8.28 -1.05 16.74
N PRO A 145 -9.61 -0.78 16.77
CA PRO A 145 -10.30 -0.36 17.98
C PRO A 145 -10.16 -1.35 19.16
N ASP A 146 -10.11 -2.66 18.86
CA ASP A 146 -9.88 -3.73 19.86
C ASP A 146 -8.41 -3.80 20.34
N GLY A 147 -7.53 -3.04 19.68
CA GLY A 147 -6.10 -2.99 19.98
C GLY A 147 -5.23 -3.96 19.24
N THR A 148 -5.80 -4.76 18.34
CA THR A 148 -5.01 -5.65 17.49
C THR A 148 -4.11 -4.82 16.58
N PRO A 149 -2.78 -5.07 16.58
CA PRO A 149 -1.84 -4.36 15.74
C PRO A 149 -1.85 -4.87 14.30
N SER A 150 -1.60 -3.97 13.36
CA SER A 150 -1.36 -4.30 11.94
C SER A 150 0.10 -4.66 11.65
N ASP A 151 0.41 -4.80 10.37
CA ASP A 151 1.79 -4.82 9.89
C ASP A 151 2.49 -3.48 10.12
N VAL A 152 3.82 -3.52 10.09
CA VAL A 152 4.69 -2.37 10.36
C VAL A 152 5.06 -1.70 9.05
N ALA A 153 4.90 -0.38 9.00
CA ALA A 153 5.44 0.46 7.94
C ALA A 153 6.72 1.14 8.42
N ARG A 154 7.79 1.08 7.63
CA ARG A 154 9.06 1.73 7.92
C ARG A 154 9.41 2.72 6.84
N THR A 155 9.89 3.89 7.27
CA THR A 155 10.37 4.93 6.37
C THR A 155 11.57 5.63 7.00
N ARG A 156 12.51 6.03 6.16
CA ARG A 156 13.68 6.79 6.55
C ARG A 156 13.64 8.17 5.91
N TYR A 157 13.81 9.20 6.72
CA TYR A 157 14.02 10.56 6.29
C TYR A 157 15.49 10.88 6.42
N VAL A 158 16.13 11.29 5.32
CA VAL A 158 17.57 11.54 5.26
C VAL A 158 17.79 13.02 4.95
N LYS A 159 18.41 13.73 5.91
CA LYS A 159 18.89 15.07 5.67
C LYS A 159 20.16 14.99 4.82
N ALA A 160 20.13 15.51 3.62
CA ALA A 160 21.23 15.43 2.68
C ALA A 160 21.47 16.80 2.01
N PRO A 161 22.73 17.26 1.93
CA PRO A 161 23.04 18.48 1.19
C PRO A 161 22.80 18.26 -0.32
N TYR A 162 22.64 19.34 -1.05
CA TYR A 162 22.71 19.26 -2.51
C TYR A 162 24.09 18.76 -2.93
N ALA A 163 24.12 17.89 -3.92
CA ALA A 163 25.36 17.62 -4.63
C ALA A 163 25.80 18.87 -5.40
N GLU A 164 27.10 19.11 -5.47
CA GLU A 164 27.62 20.17 -6.32
C GLU A 164 27.16 19.98 -7.77
N ALA A 165 26.79 21.07 -8.40
CA ALA A 165 26.36 21.04 -9.79
C ALA A 165 27.55 20.61 -10.66
N THR A 166 27.39 19.52 -11.39
CA THR A 166 28.33 19.14 -12.45
C THR A 166 28.13 20.07 -13.65
N ALA A 167 29.21 20.56 -14.22
CA ALA A 167 29.12 21.35 -15.43
C ALA A 167 28.34 20.61 -16.50
N ALA A 168 27.31 21.24 -17.06
CA ALA A 168 26.56 20.66 -18.14
C ALA A 168 27.46 20.46 -19.37
N PRO A 169 27.37 19.32 -20.08
CA PRO A 169 28.07 19.14 -21.35
C PRO A 169 27.75 20.29 -22.31
N ALA A 170 28.74 20.72 -23.08
CA ALA A 170 28.60 21.85 -24.02
C ALA A 170 27.51 21.60 -25.10
N SER A 171 27.11 20.36 -25.32
CA SER A 171 26.02 20.00 -26.23
C SER A 171 25.14 18.93 -25.56
N LEU A 172 23.92 19.30 -25.19
CA LEU A 172 22.87 18.38 -24.78
C LEU A 172 21.82 18.28 -25.89
N ASN A 173 21.56 17.07 -26.37
CA ASN A 173 20.40 16.82 -27.22
C ASN A 173 19.17 16.62 -26.33
N SER A 174 18.03 17.10 -26.77
CA SER A 174 16.76 16.89 -26.08
C SER A 174 16.40 15.37 -26.08
N GLY A 175 16.04 14.84 -24.93
CA GLY A 175 15.57 13.47 -24.75
C GLY A 175 16.57 12.53 -24.04
N LEU A 176 16.23 11.26 -23.99
CA LEU A 176 17.03 10.20 -23.41
C LEU A 176 17.54 9.26 -24.50
N LYS A 177 18.82 8.89 -24.42
CA LYS A 177 19.37 7.81 -25.29
C LYS A 177 19.00 6.46 -24.70
N ALA A 178 18.10 5.73 -25.35
CA ALA A 178 17.81 4.33 -25.03
C ALA A 178 18.64 3.40 -25.92
N VAL A 179 19.35 2.46 -25.32
CA VAL A 179 20.07 1.42 -26.03
C VAL A 179 19.46 0.07 -25.66
N TRP A 180 18.92 -0.64 -26.66
CA TRP A 180 18.32 -1.93 -26.47
C TRP A 180 19.36 -3.02 -26.79
N HIS A 181 19.66 -3.87 -25.80
CA HIS A 181 20.50 -5.03 -25.97
C HIS A 181 19.64 -6.28 -26.10
N LYS A 182 19.79 -7.01 -27.22
CA LYS A 182 19.13 -8.30 -27.38
C LYS A 182 19.91 -9.34 -26.58
N PHE A 183 19.35 -9.76 -25.47
CA PHE A 183 19.92 -10.85 -24.69
C PHE A 183 19.71 -12.18 -25.39
N ARG A 184 20.78 -12.96 -25.63
CA ARG A 184 20.75 -14.27 -26.26
C ARG A 184 21.07 -15.39 -25.25
N GLY A 185 20.64 -15.27 -24.02
CA GLY A 185 20.86 -16.27 -22.97
C GLY A 185 19.53 -16.72 -22.35
N ASN A 186 19.51 -17.89 -21.73
CA ASN A 186 18.41 -18.32 -20.90
C ASN A 186 18.39 -17.46 -19.62
N LEU A 187 17.24 -16.87 -19.31
CA LEU A 187 17.01 -16.09 -18.07
C LEU A 187 16.90 -16.96 -16.80
N CYS A 188 16.98 -18.29 -16.97
CA CYS A 188 17.00 -19.26 -15.89
C CYS A 188 18.37 -19.94 -15.88
N ALA A 189 19.36 -19.30 -15.33
CA ALA A 189 20.59 -19.96 -14.93
C ALA A 189 20.83 -19.58 -13.47
N ASP A 190 20.66 -20.61 -12.63
CA ASP A 190 21.05 -20.78 -11.22
C ASP A 190 20.37 -19.91 -10.17
#